data_d235e110607c6a68c7bdc5d2c40f16ad
#
_entry.id   d235e110607c6a68c7bdc5d2c40f16ad
#
_cell.length_a   1.000
_cell.length_b   1.000
_cell.length_c   1.000
_cell.angle_alpha   90.00
_cell.angle_beta   90.00
_cell.angle_gamma   90.00
#
_symmetry.space_group_name_H-M   'P 1'
#
loop_
_entity.id
_entity.type
_entity.pdbx_description
1 polymer ?
#
loop_
_entity_poly.entity_id
_entity_poly.type
_entity_poly.pdbx_seq_one_letter_code
_entity_poly.pdbx_strand_id
1 'polypeptide(L)'
;GQRGETAEADFLITSGMLVPTGVFDRVGPFDEGLFIDSTDREWCFRARSMGYRLFFVARASLAHELGDRPVRLFGRVLRGWAHHSPQRLYYMMRNRVLLYRRNYVPLGWKCHDAIRAAGKFFAFSVLIGPRLANGRWMLMGLWDGRRGKTGPFAN
;
A
#
# COMPACT_ATOMS: atom_id res chain seq x y z
N GLY A 1 -32.43 10.38 8.50
CA GLY A 1 -31.24 10.78 8.74
C GLY A 1 -29.96 10.56 8.05
N GLN A 2 -28.97 10.70 7.93
CA GLN A 2 -27.52 10.79 7.75
C GLN A 2 -26.88 9.64 6.95
N ARG A 3 -27.42 9.26 5.80
CA ARG A 3 -26.82 8.25 4.93
C ARG A 3 -25.62 8.74 4.08
N GLY A 4 -25.19 10.01 4.22
CA GLY A 4 -24.11 10.62 3.41
C GLY A 4 -22.76 10.79 4.10
N GLU A 5 -22.60 10.40 5.36
CA GLU A 5 -21.43 10.77 6.17
C GLU A 5 -20.41 9.64 6.36
N THR A 6 -20.82 8.39 6.16
CA THR A 6 -19.95 7.22 6.28
C THR A 6 -20.10 6.34 5.04
N ALA A 7 -18.98 5.83 4.53
CA ALA A 7 -18.94 4.87 3.44
C ALA A 7 -18.09 3.67 3.86
N GLU A 8 -18.53 2.47 3.50
CA GLU A 8 -17.73 1.28 3.70
C GLU A 8 -16.50 1.31 2.78
N ALA A 9 -15.35 0.94 3.31
CA ALA A 9 -14.08 0.97 2.61
C ALA A 9 -13.42 -0.42 2.61
N ASP A 10 -12.69 -0.74 1.56
CA ASP A 10 -11.93 -1.98 1.48
C ASP A 10 -10.68 -1.95 2.37
N PHE A 11 -10.07 -0.82 2.52
CA PHE A 11 -8.97 -0.57 3.43
C PHE A 11 -8.91 0.92 3.78
N LEU A 12 -8.25 1.22 4.90
CA LEU A 12 -7.96 2.56 5.40
C LEU A 12 -6.44 2.72 5.54
N ILE A 13 -5.98 3.97 5.50
CA ILE A 13 -4.60 4.31 5.86
C ILE A 13 -4.51 4.47 7.38
N THR A 14 -3.35 4.20 7.97
CA THR A 14 -3.14 4.34 9.43
C THR A 14 -3.32 5.76 9.92
N SER A 15 -3.02 6.76 9.09
CA SER A 15 -3.22 8.17 9.44
C SER A 15 -4.70 8.49 9.65
N GLY A 16 -5.07 8.72 10.90
CA GLY A 16 -6.46 8.98 11.30
C GLY A 16 -7.34 7.74 11.43
N MET A 17 -6.78 6.53 11.36
CA MET A 17 -7.54 5.31 11.61
C MET A 17 -7.80 5.14 13.10
N LEU A 18 -9.07 4.94 13.46
CA LEU A 18 -9.49 4.61 14.82
C LEU A 18 -9.86 3.13 14.88
N VAL A 19 -9.25 2.39 15.79
CA VAL A 19 -9.50 0.97 16.01
C VAL A 19 -9.84 0.75 17.48
N PRO A 20 -10.97 0.11 17.81
CA PRO A 20 -11.24 -0.32 19.19
C PRO A 20 -10.16 -1.31 19.66
N THR A 21 -9.65 -1.16 20.87
CA THR A 21 -8.58 -2.00 21.41
C THR A 21 -8.93 -3.49 21.34
N GLY A 22 -10.14 -3.89 21.71
CA GLY A 22 -10.55 -5.29 21.63
C GLY A 22 -10.62 -5.85 20.20
N VAL A 23 -10.74 -5.01 19.17
CA VAL A 23 -10.61 -5.44 17.76
C VAL A 23 -9.14 -5.62 17.43
N PHE A 24 -8.29 -4.67 17.85
CA PHE A 24 -6.84 -4.75 17.62
C PHE A 24 -6.26 -6.01 18.28
N ASP A 25 -6.68 -6.33 19.50
CA ASP A 25 -6.23 -7.53 20.23
C ASP A 25 -6.62 -8.83 19.49
N ARG A 26 -7.81 -8.88 18.90
CA ARG A 26 -8.28 -10.07 18.17
C ARG A 26 -7.64 -10.21 16.79
N VAL A 27 -7.50 -9.12 16.06
CA VAL A 27 -6.89 -9.11 14.71
C VAL A 27 -5.38 -9.27 14.82
N GLY A 28 -4.80 -8.81 15.92
CA GLY A 28 -3.36 -8.78 16.16
C GLY A 28 -2.67 -7.53 15.61
N PRO A 29 -1.38 -7.35 15.90
CA PRO A 29 -0.60 -6.20 15.50
C PRO A 29 -0.41 -6.12 13.99
N PHE A 30 0.10 -4.99 13.52
CA PHE A 30 0.55 -4.84 12.14
C PHE A 30 1.68 -5.81 11.83
N ASP A 31 1.72 -6.30 10.58
CA ASP A 31 2.77 -7.22 10.11
C ASP A 31 4.09 -6.46 9.96
N GLU A 32 4.96 -6.55 10.97
CA GLU A 32 6.28 -5.93 10.99
C GLU A 32 7.20 -6.45 9.88
N GLY A 33 6.92 -7.65 9.37
CA GLY A 33 7.64 -8.24 8.25
C GLY A 33 7.52 -7.44 6.97
N LEU A 34 6.49 -6.62 6.82
CA LEU A 34 6.34 -5.70 5.70
C LEU A 34 7.23 -4.45 5.85
N PHE A 35 7.68 -4.11 7.06
CA PHE A 35 8.53 -2.98 7.42
C PHE A 35 7.93 -1.61 7.07
N ILE A 36 7.74 -1.31 5.80
CA ILE A 36 7.15 -0.05 5.29
C ILE A 36 6.30 -0.33 4.05
N ASP A 37 5.26 0.45 3.85
CA ASP A 37 4.24 0.31 2.81
C ASP A 37 3.39 -0.98 2.91
N SER A 38 2.10 -0.82 2.73
CA SER A 38 1.09 -1.90 2.71
C SER A 38 0.78 -2.57 4.05
N THR A 39 1.36 -2.14 5.16
CA THR A 39 1.08 -2.65 6.51
C THR A 39 -0.39 -2.39 6.90
N ASP A 40 -0.87 -1.19 6.61
CA ASP A 40 -2.26 -0.78 6.81
C ASP A 40 -3.24 -1.61 5.96
N ARG A 41 -2.93 -1.82 4.68
CA ARG A 41 -3.76 -2.65 3.79
C ARG A 41 -3.82 -4.10 4.24
N GLU A 42 -2.67 -4.66 4.60
CA GLU A 42 -2.57 -6.02 5.13
C GLU A 42 -3.49 -6.18 6.31
N TRP A 43 -3.35 -5.30 7.31
CA TRP A 43 -4.14 -5.34 8.52
C TRP A 43 -5.64 -5.21 8.24
N CYS A 44 -6.03 -4.28 7.35
CA CYS A 44 -7.42 -4.10 6.95
C CYS A 44 -8.00 -5.34 6.27
N PHE A 45 -7.28 -5.98 5.36
CA PHE A 45 -7.75 -7.21 4.71
C PHE A 45 -7.87 -8.37 5.71
N ARG A 46 -6.93 -8.48 6.64
CA ARG A 46 -6.97 -9.49 7.71
C ARG A 46 -8.16 -9.25 8.64
N ALA A 47 -8.39 -8.03 9.07
CA ALA A 47 -9.56 -7.68 9.87
C ALA A 47 -10.88 -8.02 9.14
N ARG A 48 -10.98 -7.67 7.85
CA ARG A 48 -12.17 -7.98 7.04
C ARG A 48 -12.38 -9.49 6.87
N SER A 49 -11.34 -10.27 6.74
CA SER A 49 -11.45 -11.74 6.67
C SER A 49 -11.96 -12.36 7.96
N MET A 50 -11.85 -11.65 9.07
CA MET A 50 -12.41 -12.01 10.37
C MET A 50 -13.83 -11.46 10.61
N GLY A 51 -14.46 -10.86 9.58
CA GLY A 51 -15.82 -10.34 9.63
C GLY A 51 -15.96 -8.88 10.06
N TYR A 52 -14.85 -8.16 10.30
CA TYR A 52 -14.93 -6.74 10.62
C TYR A 52 -15.19 -5.89 9.37
N ARG A 53 -15.90 -4.79 9.57
CA ARG A 53 -16.20 -3.80 8.52
C ARG A 53 -15.44 -2.51 8.79
N LEU A 54 -14.97 -1.88 7.73
CA LEU A 54 -14.22 -0.63 7.78
C LEU A 54 -15.08 0.50 7.21
N PHE A 55 -15.07 1.64 7.89
CA PHE A 55 -15.87 2.79 7.47
C PHE A 55 -15.00 4.04 7.33
N PHE A 56 -15.13 4.70 6.20
CA PHE A 56 -14.64 6.06 6.01
C PHE A 56 -15.68 7.04 6.53
N VAL A 57 -15.25 8.00 7.35
CA VAL A 57 -16.11 9.04 7.93
C VAL A 57 -15.76 10.36 7.28
N ALA A 58 -16.63 10.86 6.40
CA ALA A 58 -16.36 12.07 5.60
C ALA A 58 -16.22 13.36 6.43
N ARG A 59 -16.86 13.42 7.60
CA ARG A 59 -16.78 14.58 8.52
C ARG A 59 -15.49 14.61 9.34
N ALA A 60 -14.80 13.49 9.48
CA ALA A 60 -13.51 13.43 10.18
C ALA A 60 -12.41 13.91 9.24
N SER A 61 -11.94 15.13 9.45
CA SER A 61 -10.86 15.71 8.64
C SER A 61 -9.58 15.75 9.47
N LEU A 62 -8.52 15.16 8.95
CA LEU A 62 -7.18 15.22 9.49
C LEU A 62 -6.27 15.93 8.50
N ALA A 63 -5.67 17.05 8.91
CA ALA A 63 -4.63 17.68 8.12
C ALA A 63 -3.38 16.78 8.14
N HIS A 64 -3.05 16.19 7.02
CA HIS A 64 -1.93 15.27 6.87
C HIS A 64 -1.08 15.65 5.67
N GLU A 65 0.18 15.96 5.90
CA GLU A 65 1.14 16.18 4.84
C GLU A 65 1.68 14.83 4.34
N LEU A 66 1.36 14.49 3.11
CA LEU A 66 2.02 13.40 2.42
C LEU A 66 3.41 13.89 2.01
N GLY A 67 4.44 13.38 2.67
CA GLY A 67 5.84 13.81 2.46
C GLY A 67 6.43 13.58 1.07
N ASP A 68 5.66 12.99 0.16
CA ASP A 68 6.09 12.67 -1.19
C ASP A 68 5.65 13.75 -2.19
N ARG A 69 6.59 14.26 -2.98
CA ARG A 69 6.29 15.23 -4.04
C ARG A 69 5.45 14.58 -5.14
N PRO A 70 4.40 15.25 -5.67
CA PRO A 70 3.60 14.70 -6.75
C PRO A 70 4.44 14.53 -8.02
N VAL A 71 4.22 13.44 -8.74
CA VAL A 71 4.85 13.21 -10.04
C VAL A 71 4.21 14.15 -11.07
N ARG A 72 5.06 14.83 -11.84
CA ARG A 72 4.65 15.61 -13.01
C ARG A 72 5.18 14.94 -14.27
N LEU A 73 4.30 14.72 -15.24
CA LEU A 73 4.65 14.19 -16.55
C LEU A 73 4.09 15.11 -17.62
N PHE A 74 4.92 15.59 -18.53
CA PHE A 74 4.55 16.58 -19.56
C PHE A 74 3.83 17.82 -18.99
N GLY A 75 4.32 18.35 -17.86
CA GLY A 75 3.72 19.52 -17.18
C GLY A 75 2.45 19.25 -16.38
N ARG A 76 1.87 18.04 -16.45
CA ARG A 76 0.65 17.67 -15.73
C ARG A 76 0.95 16.85 -14.48
N VAL A 77 0.27 17.17 -13.39
CA VAL A 77 0.34 16.39 -12.15
C VAL A 77 -0.41 15.07 -12.34
N LEU A 78 0.29 13.96 -12.16
CA LEU A 78 -0.34 12.64 -12.15
C LEU A 78 -0.98 12.39 -10.77
N ARG A 79 -2.30 12.53 -10.69
CA ARG A 79 -3.04 12.30 -9.44
C ARG A 79 -2.81 10.88 -8.92
N GLY A 80 -2.49 10.78 -7.63
CA GLY A 80 -2.20 9.49 -6.98
C GLY A 80 -0.80 8.93 -7.28
N TRP A 81 0.06 9.71 -7.94
CA TRP A 81 1.45 9.35 -8.19
C TRP A 81 2.36 10.32 -7.46
N ALA A 82 3.25 9.75 -6.63
CA ALA A 82 4.24 10.50 -5.89
C ALA A 82 5.64 9.99 -6.20
N HIS A 83 6.63 10.88 -6.10
CA HIS A 83 8.03 10.47 -6.20
C HIS A 83 8.40 9.67 -4.96
N HIS A 84 8.87 8.46 -5.18
CA HIS A 84 9.38 7.59 -4.13
C HIS A 84 10.88 7.35 -4.34
N SER A 85 11.61 7.17 -3.24
CA SER A 85 12.98 6.70 -3.33
C SER A 85 13.05 5.31 -3.97
N PRO A 86 14.15 4.94 -4.65
CA PRO A 86 14.31 3.59 -5.19
C PRO A 86 14.12 2.49 -4.14
N GLN A 87 14.64 2.70 -2.92
CA GLN A 87 14.42 1.77 -1.80
C GLN A 87 12.94 1.62 -1.44
N ARG A 88 12.16 2.70 -1.43
CA ARG A 88 10.73 2.62 -1.18
C ARG A 88 10.01 1.85 -2.29
N LEU A 89 10.41 2.04 -3.54
CA LEU A 89 9.89 1.26 -4.68
C LEU A 89 10.17 -0.25 -4.53
N TYR A 90 11.33 -0.62 -3.98
CA TYR A 90 11.63 -2.00 -3.62
C TYR A 90 10.59 -2.57 -2.65
N TYR A 91 10.35 -1.89 -1.52
CA TYR A 91 9.38 -2.36 -0.54
C TYR A 91 7.98 -2.44 -1.13
N MET A 92 7.57 -1.45 -1.91
CA MET A 92 6.28 -1.45 -2.59
C MET A 92 6.09 -2.67 -3.49
N MET A 93 7.11 -3.11 -4.21
CA MET A 93 7.04 -4.30 -5.07
C MET A 93 7.14 -5.60 -4.28
N ARG A 94 8.04 -5.68 -3.30
CA ARG A 94 8.20 -6.83 -2.43
C ARG A 94 6.91 -7.13 -1.67
N ASN A 95 6.37 -6.12 -1.03
CA ASN A 95 5.20 -6.28 -0.17
C ASN A 95 3.94 -6.66 -0.97
N ARG A 96 3.79 -6.18 -2.21
CA ARG A 96 2.72 -6.65 -3.10
C ARG A 96 2.78 -8.15 -3.32
N VAL A 97 3.96 -8.68 -3.66
CA VAL A 97 4.14 -10.12 -3.85
C VAL A 97 3.81 -10.89 -2.57
N LEU A 98 4.24 -10.39 -1.40
CA LEU A 98 3.90 -10.99 -0.11
C LEU A 98 2.38 -10.96 0.15
N LEU A 99 1.71 -9.85 -0.13
CA LEU A 99 0.25 -9.74 0.00
C LEU A 99 -0.49 -10.68 -0.96
N TYR A 100 -0.03 -10.81 -2.21
CA TYR A 100 -0.68 -11.70 -3.18
C TYR A 100 -0.68 -13.16 -2.73
N ARG A 101 0.26 -13.57 -1.89
CA ARG A 101 0.34 -14.92 -1.32
C ARG A 101 -0.60 -15.13 -0.13
N ARG A 102 -1.18 -14.07 0.45
CA ARG A 102 -2.13 -14.16 1.54
C ARG A 102 -3.51 -14.61 1.01
N ASN A 103 -4.09 -15.63 1.62
CA ASN A 103 -5.39 -16.16 1.20
C ASN A 103 -6.56 -15.21 1.51
N TYR A 104 -6.43 -14.40 2.56
CA TYR A 104 -7.44 -13.42 2.98
C TYR A 104 -7.45 -12.14 2.14
N VAL A 105 -6.47 -11.92 1.28
CA VAL A 105 -6.46 -10.76 0.38
C VAL A 105 -7.37 -11.04 -0.83
N PRO A 106 -8.37 -10.18 -1.12
CA PRO A 106 -9.34 -10.43 -2.18
C PRO A 106 -8.70 -10.56 -3.57
N LEU A 107 -9.12 -11.55 -4.35
CA LEU A 107 -8.56 -11.79 -5.70
C LEU A 107 -8.78 -10.59 -6.63
N GLY A 108 -9.97 -9.98 -6.58
CA GLY A 108 -10.26 -8.78 -7.39
C GLY A 108 -9.28 -7.64 -7.09
N TRP A 109 -8.95 -7.43 -5.82
CA TRP A 109 -7.95 -6.44 -5.45
C TRP A 109 -6.55 -6.83 -5.97
N LYS A 110 -6.14 -8.10 -5.87
CA LYS A 110 -4.85 -8.59 -6.39
C LYS A 110 -4.71 -8.31 -7.88
N CYS A 111 -5.73 -8.62 -8.67
CA CYS A 111 -5.73 -8.39 -10.12
C CYS A 111 -5.62 -6.89 -10.46
N HIS A 112 -6.45 -6.07 -9.82
CA HIS A 112 -6.44 -4.63 -10.03
C HIS A 112 -5.09 -4.00 -9.60
N ASP A 113 -4.56 -4.38 -8.44
CA ASP A 113 -3.27 -3.87 -7.95
C ASP A 113 -2.10 -4.35 -8.83
N ALA A 114 -2.15 -5.58 -9.39
CA ALA A 114 -1.13 -6.08 -10.31
C ALA A 114 -1.05 -5.24 -11.60
N ILE A 115 -2.18 -4.86 -12.17
CA ILE A 115 -2.22 -3.96 -13.34
C ILE A 115 -1.61 -2.60 -13.00
N ARG A 116 -1.99 -2.02 -11.86
CA ARG A 116 -1.42 -0.74 -11.39
C ARG A 116 0.07 -0.84 -11.09
N ALA A 117 0.52 -1.97 -10.53
CA ALA A 117 1.93 -2.24 -10.26
C ALA A 117 2.75 -2.33 -11.56
N ALA A 118 2.22 -2.98 -12.59
CA ALA A 118 2.85 -3.04 -13.90
C ALA A 118 2.97 -1.66 -14.55
N GLY A 119 1.91 -0.86 -14.51
CA GLY A 119 1.93 0.54 -14.97
C GLY A 119 2.94 1.39 -14.19
N LYS A 120 2.99 1.23 -12.86
CA LYS A 120 3.97 1.92 -12.02
C LYS A 120 5.39 1.48 -12.34
N PHE A 121 5.62 0.19 -12.53
CA PHE A 121 6.92 -0.35 -12.91
C PHE A 121 7.40 0.28 -14.21
N PHE A 122 6.57 0.27 -15.25
CA PHE A 122 6.90 0.88 -16.53
C PHE A 122 7.23 2.38 -16.38
N ALA A 123 6.36 3.14 -15.72
CA ALA A 123 6.56 4.58 -15.57
C ALA A 123 7.84 4.94 -14.83
N PHE A 124 8.16 4.28 -13.72
CA PHE A 124 9.35 4.57 -12.93
C PHE A 124 10.64 4.02 -13.54
N SER A 125 10.56 2.98 -14.37
CA SER A 125 11.73 2.42 -15.05
C SER A 125 12.04 3.14 -16.37
N VAL A 126 11.05 3.77 -17.01
CA VAL A 126 11.21 4.35 -18.35
C VAL A 126 11.04 5.87 -18.36
N LEU A 127 10.08 6.41 -17.61
CA LEU A 127 9.68 7.82 -17.72
C LEU A 127 10.17 8.68 -16.56
N ILE A 128 10.23 8.15 -15.33
CA ILE A 128 10.47 8.90 -14.10
C ILE A 128 11.83 8.54 -13.54
N GLY A 129 12.76 9.50 -13.48
CA GLY A 129 14.09 9.28 -12.95
C GLY A 129 14.17 9.12 -11.42
N PRO A 130 15.24 8.45 -10.96
CA PRO A 130 16.34 7.80 -11.67
C PRO A 130 15.93 6.41 -12.22
N ARG A 131 15.76 6.30 -13.52
CA ARG A 131 15.13 5.17 -14.21
C ARG A 131 15.77 3.81 -13.93
N LEU A 132 17.08 3.70 -14.17
CA LEU A 132 17.81 2.44 -13.96
C LEU A 132 17.82 1.99 -12.49
N ALA A 133 18.01 2.92 -11.57
CA ALA A 133 17.96 2.63 -10.15
C ALA A 133 16.55 2.16 -9.75
N ASN A 134 15.52 2.89 -10.19
CA ASN A 134 14.13 2.52 -9.92
C ASN A 134 13.83 1.11 -10.43
N GLY A 135 14.14 0.82 -11.70
CA GLY A 135 13.91 -0.50 -12.30
C GLY A 135 14.63 -1.62 -11.53
N ARG A 136 15.92 -1.40 -11.22
CA ARG A 136 16.72 -2.38 -10.46
C ARG A 136 16.13 -2.68 -9.08
N TRP A 137 15.78 -1.64 -8.31
CA TRP A 137 15.22 -1.82 -6.99
C TRP A 137 13.83 -2.46 -7.02
N MET A 138 13.01 -2.12 -8.01
CA MET A 138 11.70 -2.74 -8.19
C MET A 138 11.82 -4.22 -8.55
N LEU A 139 12.74 -4.61 -9.45
CA LEU A 139 13.01 -6.01 -9.78
C LEU A 139 13.54 -6.80 -8.59
N MET A 140 14.46 -6.21 -7.80
CA MET A 140 14.92 -6.79 -6.55
C MET A 140 13.75 -7.04 -5.58
N GLY A 141 12.84 -6.06 -5.45
CA GLY A 141 11.66 -6.20 -4.62
C GLY A 141 10.77 -7.37 -5.06
N LEU A 142 10.49 -7.49 -6.36
CA LEU A 142 9.73 -8.62 -6.90
C LEU A 142 10.41 -9.97 -6.63
N TRP A 143 11.72 -10.03 -6.79
CA TRP A 143 12.50 -11.25 -6.55
C TRP A 143 12.50 -11.65 -5.08
N ASP A 144 12.77 -10.71 -4.19
CA ASP A 144 12.80 -10.96 -2.74
C ASP A 144 11.40 -11.29 -2.19
N GLY A 145 10.35 -10.66 -2.73
CA GLY A 145 8.97 -11.01 -2.42
C GLY A 145 8.63 -12.46 -2.81
N ARG A 146 9.10 -12.93 -3.98
CA ARG A 146 8.95 -14.34 -4.38
C ARG A 146 9.68 -15.30 -3.44
N ARG A 147 10.82 -14.90 -2.91
CA ARG A 147 11.58 -15.66 -1.92
C ARG A 147 11.01 -15.59 -0.51
N GLY A 148 9.98 -14.76 -0.29
CA GLY A 148 9.37 -14.57 1.02
C GLY A 148 10.23 -13.77 2.00
N LYS A 149 11.18 -12.96 1.53
CA LYS A 149 11.97 -12.09 2.40
C LYS A 149 11.09 -11.03 3.04
N THR A 150 11.25 -10.85 4.33
CA THR A 150 10.53 -9.89 5.18
C THR A 150 11.49 -8.96 5.91
N GLY A 151 10.96 -7.97 6.61
CA GLY A 151 11.76 -7.04 7.41
C GLY A 151 12.47 -5.96 6.60
N PRO A 152 13.40 -5.21 7.23
CA PRO A 152 14.19 -4.21 6.58
C PRO A 152 15.16 -4.82 5.56
N PHE A 153 15.51 -4.04 4.54
CA PHE A 153 16.51 -4.47 3.56
C PHE A 153 17.89 -4.55 4.25
N ALA A 154 18.45 -5.73 4.30
CA ALA A 154 19.83 -5.93 4.74
C ALA A 154 20.77 -5.67 3.55
N ASN A 155 21.78 -4.81 3.77
CA ASN A 155 22.85 -4.54 2.81
C ASN A 155 23.73 -5.75 2.62
#